data_ecbb431da2e5ca1e441cb6f8f7338161
#
_entry.id   ecbb431da2e5ca1e441cb6f8f7338161
#
_cell.length_a   1.000
_cell.length_b   1.000
_cell.length_c   1.000
_cell.angle_alpha   90.00
_cell.angle_beta   90.00
_cell.angle_gamma   90.00
#
_symmetry.space_group_name_H-M   'P 1'
#
loop_
_entity.id
_entity.type
_entity.pdbx_description
1 polymer ?
#
loop_
_entity_poly.entity_id
_entity_poly.type
_entity_poly.pdbx_seq_one_letter_code
_entity_poly.pdbx_strand_id
1 'polypeptide(L)'
;MLEKFNEKDSTYTSVPAKREITIRQLLTHTSGISYPSIGTKEAVAIYAKNKIPSGIGTPSGTLAETIPRLAALPLMHNPGDRFTYGLSTDVLGYLIEVLSGQSLANYLGNRLFEPLGMNDTHFYLPTTRQARLTKVYTEDSTRTVRRMPARGGISEDYPNQAGTYYSGGAGLSGTLYDYAIFLQMLLNGGEYGGKRFLSPTTVRLITTNQIGDLNQGQNKFGLGFSITSEKSAARLPVSEGAFDWGGFFGTTYWVDPKEKIVALLYTQKVPNSFGDLNDKFRVLVYQAITEMNRADR
;
A
#
# COMPACT_ATOMS: atom_id res chain seq x y z
N MET A 1 11.42 10.12 -19.15
CA MET A 1 12.18 9.04 -18.48
C MET A 1 13.55 9.55 -18.10
N LEU A 2 14.06 9.20 -16.93
CA LEU A 2 15.41 9.54 -16.48
C LEU A 2 16.45 8.89 -17.43
N GLU A 3 17.40 9.68 -17.90
CA GLU A 3 18.49 9.20 -18.75
C GLU A 3 19.82 9.21 -17.99
N LYS A 4 20.20 10.36 -17.42
CA LYS A 4 21.41 10.52 -16.63
C LYS A 4 21.12 11.27 -15.33
N PHE A 5 21.80 10.92 -14.27
CA PHE A 5 21.71 11.58 -12.96
C PHE A 5 23.08 11.94 -12.44
N ASN A 6 23.25 13.15 -11.94
CA ASN A 6 24.47 13.63 -11.29
C ASN A 6 24.24 13.64 -9.76
N GLU A 7 24.94 12.76 -9.05
CA GLU A 7 24.81 12.63 -7.59
C GLU A 7 25.29 13.86 -6.82
N LYS A 8 26.20 14.69 -7.40
CA LYS A 8 26.79 15.83 -6.69
C LYS A 8 25.81 16.98 -6.49
N ASP A 9 24.93 17.23 -7.46
CA ASP A 9 24.05 18.40 -7.48
C ASP A 9 22.57 18.04 -7.74
N SER A 10 22.27 16.74 -7.87
CA SER A 10 20.94 16.21 -8.19
C SER A 10 20.37 16.78 -9.50
N THR A 11 21.24 17.13 -10.46
CA THR A 11 20.81 17.45 -11.82
C THR A 11 20.60 16.18 -12.63
N TYR A 12 19.75 16.25 -13.64
CA TYR A 12 19.48 15.10 -14.49
C TYR A 12 19.16 15.52 -15.93
N THR A 13 19.34 14.58 -16.85
CA THR A 13 18.77 14.63 -18.19
C THR A 13 17.64 13.63 -18.32
N SER A 14 16.68 13.93 -19.19
CA SER A 14 15.55 13.05 -19.45
C SER A 14 15.29 12.92 -20.95
N VAL A 15 14.73 11.79 -21.33
CA VAL A 15 14.27 11.50 -22.68
C VAL A 15 12.78 11.17 -22.66
N PRO A 16 12.05 11.33 -23.76
CA PRO A 16 10.66 10.90 -23.85
C PRO A 16 10.50 9.43 -23.46
N ALA A 17 9.43 9.12 -22.74
CA ALA A 17 9.06 7.73 -22.49
C ALA A 17 8.56 7.07 -23.79
N LYS A 18 8.79 5.78 -23.94
CA LYS A 18 8.35 5.02 -25.14
C LYS A 18 6.83 4.89 -25.26
N ARG A 19 6.12 5.09 -24.16
CA ARG A 19 4.65 4.98 -24.08
C ARG A 19 4.09 5.77 -22.91
N GLU A 20 2.81 6.10 -23.00
CA GLU A 20 2.05 6.72 -21.90
C GLU A 20 1.83 5.74 -20.75
N ILE A 21 1.61 6.30 -19.54
CA ILE A 21 1.22 5.51 -18.36
C ILE A 21 -0.26 5.13 -18.49
N THR A 22 -0.58 3.88 -18.25
CA THR A 22 -1.96 3.40 -18.16
C THR A 22 -2.41 3.29 -16.70
N ILE A 23 -3.73 3.31 -16.45
CA ILE A 23 -4.32 3.06 -15.13
C ILE A 23 -3.87 1.70 -14.58
N ARG A 24 -3.77 0.67 -15.43
CA ARG A 24 -3.25 -0.65 -15.04
C ARG A 24 -1.82 -0.56 -14.52
N GLN A 25 -0.96 0.21 -15.16
CA GLN A 25 0.43 0.36 -14.72
C GLN A 25 0.56 1.14 -13.40
N LEU A 26 -0.36 2.05 -13.11
CA LEU A 26 -0.47 2.67 -11.78
C LEU A 26 -0.90 1.64 -10.72
N LEU A 27 -1.95 0.87 -10.99
CA LEU A 27 -2.47 -0.18 -10.09
C LEU A 27 -1.46 -1.31 -9.82
N THR A 28 -0.53 -1.54 -10.73
CA THR A 28 0.47 -2.62 -10.65
C THR A 28 1.87 -2.14 -10.27
N HIS A 29 2.05 -0.87 -9.96
CA HIS A 29 3.37 -0.28 -9.71
C HIS A 29 4.40 -0.54 -10.83
N THR A 30 3.95 -0.56 -12.08
CA THR A 30 4.84 -0.67 -13.25
C THR A 30 4.90 0.62 -14.06
N SER A 31 4.44 1.75 -13.50
CA SER A 31 4.40 3.06 -14.14
C SER A 31 5.78 3.72 -14.34
N GLY A 32 6.79 3.33 -13.54
CA GLY A 32 8.07 4.03 -13.47
C GLY A 32 8.13 5.16 -12.43
N ILE A 33 7.03 5.42 -11.72
CA ILE A 33 6.99 6.35 -10.58
C ILE A 33 7.57 5.65 -9.35
N SER A 34 8.47 6.30 -8.62
CA SER A 34 9.13 5.79 -7.43
C SER A 34 8.61 6.47 -6.15
N TYR A 35 9.25 6.19 -5.02
CA TYR A 35 8.98 6.83 -3.72
C TYR A 35 10.07 7.82 -3.33
N PRO A 36 9.75 8.95 -2.66
CA PRO A 36 10.74 9.94 -2.20
C PRO A 36 11.53 9.49 -0.97
N SER A 37 11.09 8.46 -0.26
CA SER A 37 11.72 8.03 1.01
C SER A 37 12.35 6.64 0.97
N ILE A 38 11.85 5.76 0.09
CA ILE A 38 12.28 4.36 -0.02
C ILE A 38 12.57 3.95 -1.47
N GLY A 39 12.64 4.91 -2.37
CA GLY A 39 12.95 4.71 -3.79
C GLY A 39 14.44 4.56 -4.07
N THR A 40 14.80 4.61 -5.36
CA THR A 40 16.20 4.67 -5.78
C THR A 40 16.84 5.98 -5.32
N LYS A 41 18.18 6.03 -5.24
CA LYS A 41 18.91 7.24 -4.85
C LYS A 41 18.53 8.45 -5.71
N GLU A 42 18.40 8.23 -7.02
CA GLU A 42 18.02 9.25 -7.98
C GLU A 42 16.62 9.78 -7.70
N ALA A 43 15.64 8.89 -7.51
CA ALA A 43 14.28 9.26 -7.21
C ALA A 43 14.19 10.04 -5.90
N VAL A 44 14.84 9.57 -4.84
CA VAL A 44 14.88 10.25 -3.53
C VAL A 44 15.42 11.67 -3.67
N ALA A 45 16.57 11.85 -4.38
CA ALA A 45 17.18 13.16 -4.56
C ALA A 45 16.33 14.10 -5.42
N ILE A 46 15.83 13.62 -6.56
CA ILE A 46 14.97 14.40 -7.48
C ILE A 46 13.68 14.83 -6.77
N TYR A 47 13.02 13.90 -6.07
CA TYR A 47 11.76 14.19 -5.40
C TYR A 47 11.93 15.12 -4.20
N ALA A 48 13.01 14.97 -3.44
CA ALA A 48 13.35 15.89 -2.34
C ALA A 48 13.58 17.32 -2.85
N LYS A 49 14.37 17.49 -3.92
CA LYS A 49 14.63 18.79 -4.55
C LYS A 49 13.35 19.48 -5.03
N ASN A 50 12.37 18.70 -5.48
CA ASN A 50 11.08 19.18 -5.97
C ASN A 50 9.97 19.14 -4.89
N LYS A 51 10.32 18.89 -3.63
CA LYS A 51 9.40 18.87 -2.48
C LYS A 51 8.18 17.97 -2.71
N ILE A 52 8.40 16.79 -3.30
CA ILE A 52 7.35 15.78 -3.45
C ILE A 52 7.23 15.04 -2.11
N PRO A 53 6.05 15.07 -1.45
CA PRO A 53 5.86 14.38 -0.18
C PRO A 53 5.77 12.86 -0.39
N SER A 54 6.10 12.10 0.66
CA SER A 54 5.95 10.64 0.63
C SER A 54 4.52 10.15 0.86
N GLY A 55 3.62 11.04 1.29
CA GLY A 55 2.29 10.68 1.78
C GLY A 55 2.28 10.11 3.20
N ILE A 56 3.42 9.59 3.68
CA ILE A 56 3.54 9.05 5.05
C ILE A 56 3.68 10.22 6.01
N GLY A 57 2.69 10.39 6.88
CA GLY A 57 2.69 11.48 7.87
C GLY A 57 2.62 12.88 7.25
N THR A 58 2.03 13.04 6.09
CA THR A 58 1.90 14.32 5.38
C THR A 58 0.51 14.90 5.58
N PRO A 59 0.30 15.88 6.48
CA PRO A 59 -1.04 16.43 6.74
C PRO A 59 -1.41 17.59 5.82
N SER A 60 -0.44 18.29 5.24
CA SER A 60 -0.66 19.55 4.50
C SER A 60 -0.46 19.41 3.00
N GLY A 61 -1.09 20.31 2.25
CA GLY A 61 -1.15 20.28 0.79
C GLY A 61 -2.29 19.38 0.28
N THR A 62 -2.34 19.19 -1.03
CA THR A 62 -3.37 18.38 -1.68
C THR A 62 -2.76 17.49 -2.76
N LEU A 63 -3.48 16.43 -3.16
CA LEU A 63 -3.10 15.63 -4.32
C LEU A 63 -3.11 16.48 -5.60
N ALA A 64 -4.08 17.40 -5.74
CA ALA A 64 -4.19 18.30 -6.88
C ALA A 64 -2.98 19.23 -7.05
N GLU A 65 -2.33 19.64 -5.95
CA GLU A 65 -1.09 20.43 -6.00
C GLU A 65 0.14 19.56 -6.25
N THR A 66 0.14 18.33 -5.74
CA THR A 66 1.32 17.47 -5.74
C THR A 66 1.48 16.69 -7.04
N ILE A 67 0.40 16.10 -7.55
CA ILE A 67 0.49 15.20 -8.70
C ILE A 67 0.95 15.90 -9.98
N PRO A 68 0.51 17.14 -10.32
CA PRO A 68 1.09 17.86 -11.45
C PRO A 68 2.59 18.13 -11.32
N ARG A 69 3.10 18.42 -10.10
CA ARG A 69 4.55 18.57 -9.85
C ARG A 69 5.30 17.25 -10.04
N LEU A 70 4.73 16.14 -9.56
CA LEU A 70 5.28 14.81 -9.77
C LEU A 70 5.30 14.44 -11.26
N ALA A 71 4.25 14.77 -11.99
CA ALA A 71 4.15 14.49 -13.43
C ALA A 71 5.18 15.24 -14.29
N ALA A 72 5.69 16.37 -13.81
CA ALA A 72 6.78 17.11 -14.46
C ALA A 72 8.16 16.48 -14.28
N LEU A 73 8.29 15.45 -13.43
CA LEU A 73 9.55 14.79 -13.13
C LEU A 73 9.75 13.51 -13.97
N PRO A 74 11.01 13.10 -14.18
CA PRO A 74 11.27 11.91 -15.00
C PRO A 74 10.80 10.63 -14.33
N LEU A 75 10.26 9.72 -15.12
CA LEU A 75 10.05 8.33 -14.70
C LEU A 75 11.38 7.61 -14.57
N MET A 76 11.49 6.66 -13.64
CA MET A 76 12.72 5.88 -13.39
C MET A 76 12.96 4.81 -14.46
N HIS A 77 11.94 4.44 -15.21
CA HIS A 77 11.98 3.52 -16.36
C HIS A 77 10.75 3.73 -17.24
N ASN A 78 10.72 3.14 -18.43
CA ASN A 78 9.53 3.20 -19.26
C ASN A 78 8.35 2.47 -18.58
N PRO A 79 7.13 2.99 -18.72
CA PRO A 79 5.94 2.32 -18.21
C PRO A 79 5.83 0.88 -18.72
N GLY A 80 5.70 -0.07 -17.80
CA GLY A 80 5.58 -1.49 -18.08
C GLY A 80 6.90 -2.29 -18.12
N ASP A 81 8.06 -1.64 -18.03
CA ASP A 81 9.35 -2.35 -18.14
C ASP A 81 9.77 -3.05 -16.82
N ARG A 82 9.37 -2.53 -15.67
CA ARG A 82 9.74 -3.07 -14.35
C ARG A 82 8.66 -2.79 -13.31
N PHE A 83 8.65 -3.60 -12.25
CA PHE A 83 7.96 -3.27 -11.01
C PHE A 83 8.79 -2.25 -10.22
N THR A 84 8.17 -1.12 -9.86
CA THR A 84 8.78 -0.08 -9.02
C THR A 84 7.72 0.45 -8.06
N TYR A 85 7.79 0.04 -6.79
CA TYR A 85 6.90 0.53 -5.76
C TYR A 85 7.05 2.04 -5.58
N GLY A 86 5.94 2.78 -5.60
CA GLY A 86 6.00 4.24 -5.61
C GLY A 86 4.64 4.92 -5.40
N LEU A 87 4.62 6.22 -5.65
CA LEU A 87 3.45 7.10 -5.50
C LEU A 87 2.33 6.87 -6.54
N SER A 88 2.36 5.75 -7.25
CA SER A 88 1.29 5.40 -8.21
C SER A 88 -0.10 5.38 -7.57
N THR A 89 -0.21 4.99 -6.30
CA THR A 89 -1.48 4.99 -5.55
C THR A 89 -1.96 6.40 -5.19
N ASP A 90 -1.05 7.35 -4.98
CA ASP A 90 -1.42 8.77 -4.83
C ASP A 90 -1.92 9.35 -6.16
N VAL A 91 -1.31 8.97 -7.29
CA VAL A 91 -1.82 9.33 -8.63
C VAL A 91 -3.21 8.76 -8.87
N LEU A 92 -3.47 7.52 -8.45
CA LEU A 92 -4.82 6.92 -8.51
C LEU A 92 -5.81 7.64 -7.60
N GLY A 93 -5.38 8.06 -6.40
CA GLY A 93 -6.19 8.90 -5.51
C GLY A 93 -6.61 10.20 -6.18
N TYR A 94 -5.67 10.90 -6.81
CA TYR A 94 -5.96 12.12 -7.57
C TYR A 94 -6.88 11.86 -8.77
N LEU A 95 -6.69 10.76 -9.49
CA LEU A 95 -7.56 10.37 -10.59
C LEU A 95 -9.01 10.19 -10.10
N ILE A 96 -9.21 9.58 -8.93
CA ILE A 96 -10.54 9.46 -8.31
C ILE A 96 -11.11 10.84 -8.01
N GLU A 97 -10.33 11.76 -7.45
CA GLU A 97 -10.80 13.13 -7.17
C GLU A 97 -11.24 13.86 -8.46
N VAL A 98 -10.45 13.77 -9.52
CA VAL A 98 -10.76 14.38 -10.82
C VAL A 98 -12.04 13.80 -11.43
N LEU A 99 -12.19 12.47 -11.42
CA LEU A 99 -13.33 11.80 -12.06
C LEU A 99 -14.63 11.93 -11.26
N SER A 100 -14.53 12.00 -9.93
CA SER A 100 -15.69 12.03 -9.04
C SER A 100 -16.13 13.46 -8.67
N GLY A 101 -15.24 14.44 -8.77
CA GLY A 101 -15.45 15.79 -8.24
C GLY A 101 -15.48 15.85 -6.71
N GLN A 102 -15.05 14.79 -6.02
CA GLN A 102 -15.02 14.68 -4.56
C GLN A 102 -13.58 14.49 -4.07
N SER A 103 -13.28 14.87 -2.82
CA SER A 103 -12.03 14.45 -2.20
C SER A 103 -11.96 12.93 -2.09
N LEU A 104 -10.75 12.38 -2.12
CA LEU A 104 -10.54 10.92 -1.95
C LEU A 104 -11.16 10.42 -0.63
N ALA A 105 -11.07 11.23 0.44
CA ALA A 105 -11.67 10.90 1.72
C ALA A 105 -13.19 10.76 1.64
N ASN A 106 -13.87 11.73 1.04
CA ASN A 106 -15.34 11.67 0.87
C ASN A 106 -15.75 10.53 -0.06
N TYR A 107 -15.03 10.33 -1.15
CA TYR A 107 -15.35 9.25 -2.10
C TYR A 107 -15.23 7.87 -1.43
N LEU A 108 -14.11 7.59 -0.75
CA LEU A 108 -13.94 6.30 -0.06
C LEU A 108 -14.88 6.14 1.13
N GLY A 109 -15.14 7.21 1.90
CA GLY A 109 -16.14 7.21 2.97
C GLY A 109 -17.50 6.75 2.47
N ASN A 110 -18.04 7.46 1.49
CA ASN A 110 -19.39 7.24 0.98
C ASN A 110 -19.53 5.93 0.17
N ARG A 111 -18.50 5.53 -0.57
CA ARG A 111 -18.58 4.40 -1.51
C ARG A 111 -18.06 3.08 -0.96
N LEU A 112 -17.22 3.13 0.09
CA LEU A 112 -16.57 1.94 0.61
C LEU A 112 -16.74 1.81 2.13
N PHE A 113 -16.28 2.79 2.92
CA PHE A 113 -16.18 2.62 4.36
C PHE A 113 -17.55 2.52 5.04
N GLU A 114 -18.43 3.50 4.84
CA GLU A 114 -19.78 3.49 5.41
C GLU A 114 -20.61 2.27 4.94
N PRO A 115 -20.67 1.96 3.61
CA PRO A 115 -21.44 0.79 3.16
C PRO A 115 -20.92 -0.55 3.67
N LEU A 116 -19.60 -0.69 3.96
CA LEU A 116 -18.99 -1.88 4.55
C LEU A 116 -19.08 -1.90 6.08
N GLY A 117 -19.43 -0.77 6.73
CA GLY A 117 -19.41 -0.64 8.18
C GLY A 117 -18.00 -0.46 8.77
N MET A 118 -17.04 0.04 7.97
CA MET A 118 -15.67 0.36 8.39
C MET A 118 -15.63 1.71 9.12
N ASN A 119 -16.22 1.78 10.31
CA ASN A 119 -16.49 3.04 11.01
C ASN A 119 -15.28 3.65 11.72
N ASP A 120 -14.17 2.96 11.78
CA ASP A 120 -12.92 3.40 12.41
C ASP A 120 -11.77 3.60 11.40
N THR A 121 -12.10 3.68 10.09
CA THR A 121 -11.13 3.89 9.01
C THR A 121 -11.21 5.32 8.49
N HIS A 122 -10.12 6.10 8.67
CA HIS A 122 -10.08 7.53 8.37
C HIS A 122 -8.72 7.95 7.83
N PHE A 123 -8.66 9.02 7.02
CA PHE A 123 -7.42 9.72 6.72
C PHE A 123 -6.96 10.56 7.92
N TYR A 124 -7.90 11.31 8.52
CA TYR A 124 -7.69 12.09 9.74
C TYR A 124 -8.78 11.75 10.73
N LEU A 125 -8.39 11.49 11.98
CA LEU A 125 -9.29 10.97 12.99
C LEU A 125 -10.24 12.06 13.50
N PRO A 126 -11.54 11.80 13.58
CA PRO A 126 -12.45 12.67 14.28
C PRO A 126 -12.06 12.74 15.78
N THR A 127 -12.31 13.87 16.41
CA THR A 127 -11.90 14.15 17.80
C THR A 127 -12.29 13.03 18.76
N THR A 128 -13.46 12.42 18.56
CA THR A 128 -13.97 11.30 19.37
C THR A 128 -13.16 10.01 19.24
N ARG A 129 -12.29 9.89 18.24
CA ARG A 129 -11.47 8.69 17.95
C ARG A 129 -9.99 8.89 18.25
N GLN A 130 -9.52 10.14 18.41
CA GLN A 130 -8.10 10.48 18.55
C GLN A 130 -7.42 9.78 19.73
N ALA A 131 -8.11 9.63 20.86
CA ALA A 131 -7.57 8.96 22.04
C ALA A 131 -7.30 7.45 21.83
N ARG A 132 -7.87 6.85 20.78
CA ARG A 132 -7.67 5.43 20.43
C ARG A 132 -6.48 5.20 19.52
N LEU A 133 -5.83 6.25 19.01
CA LEU A 133 -4.67 6.10 18.14
C LEU A 133 -3.51 5.45 18.88
N THR A 134 -3.11 4.28 18.43
CA THR A 134 -1.95 3.55 18.94
C THR A 134 -0.66 4.32 18.65
N LYS A 135 0.25 4.37 19.62
CA LYS A 135 1.57 4.98 19.44
C LYS A 135 2.47 4.12 18.59
N VAL A 136 3.35 4.75 17.81
CA VAL A 136 4.37 4.07 17.03
C VAL A 136 5.65 4.00 17.83
N TYR A 137 6.31 2.86 17.76
CA TYR A 137 7.58 2.59 18.42
C TYR A 137 8.71 2.42 17.40
N THR A 138 9.91 2.64 17.87
CA THR A 138 11.15 2.38 17.15
C THR A 138 12.12 1.64 18.05
N GLU A 139 13.23 1.19 17.51
CA GLU A 139 14.34 0.65 18.28
C GLU A 139 15.64 1.37 17.92
N ASP A 140 16.53 1.48 18.89
CA ASP A 140 17.88 1.98 18.70
C ASP A 140 18.88 0.88 18.29
N SER A 141 20.16 1.23 18.19
CA SER A 141 21.22 0.28 17.82
C SER A 141 21.42 -0.86 18.81
N THR A 142 20.95 -0.69 20.06
CA THR A 142 20.97 -1.75 21.11
C THR A 142 19.69 -2.57 21.12
N ARG A 143 18.76 -2.33 20.19
CA ARG A 143 17.39 -2.94 20.12
C ARG A 143 16.49 -2.54 21.29
N THR A 144 16.81 -1.47 22.02
CA THR A 144 15.92 -0.94 23.03
C THR A 144 14.73 -0.26 22.35
N VAL A 145 13.53 -0.72 22.70
CA VAL A 145 12.27 -0.20 22.15
C VAL A 145 11.92 1.09 22.84
N ARG A 146 11.58 2.12 22.07
CA ARG A 146 11.13 3.42 22.55
C ARG A 146 10.06 3.99 21.64
N ARG A 147 9.28 4.94 22.14
CA ARG A 147 8.33 5.69 21.31
C ARG A 147 9.08 6.39 20.17
N MET A 148 8.53 6.31 18.96
CA MET A 148 9.13 6.94 17.80
C MET A 148 9.10 8.47 17.95
N PRO A 149 10.24 9.16 17.87
CA PRO A 149 10.25 10.62 17.85
C PRO A 149 9.77 11.13 16.49
N ALA A 150 9.18 12.30 16.43
CA ALA A 150 8.92 12.98 15.17
C ALA A 150 10.25 13.17 14.42
N ARG A 151 10.34 12.68 13.19
CA ARG A 151 11.58 12.70 12.40
C ARG A 151 11.27 12.96 10.93
N GLY A 152 12.01 13.90 10.34
CA GLY A 152 11.98 14.12 8.88
C GLY A 152 10.60 14.48 8.34
N GLY A 153 9.77 15.16 9.13
CA GLY A 153 8.39 15.51 8.75
C GLY A 153 7.37 14.40 8.99
N ILE A 154 7.80 13.20 9.41
CA ILE A 154 6.89 12.10 9.78
C ILE A 154 6.59 12.21 11.28
N SER A 155 5.33 12.48 11.61
CA SER A 155 4.80 12.43 12.98
C SER A 155 3.85 11.25 13.11
N GLU A 156 4.01 10.45 14.16
CA GLU A 156 3.08 9.36 14.47
C GLU A 156 1.66 9.85 14.77
N ASP A 157 1.56 11.10 15.21
CA ASP A 157 0.30 11.75 15.58
C ASP A 157 -0.37 12.50 14.40
N TYR A 158 0.15 12.36 13.16
CA TYR A 158 -0.44 13.04 12.01
C TYR A 158 -1.94 12.74 11.81
N PRO A 159 -2.46 11.53 12.10
CA PRO A 159 -3.89 11.28 11.93
C PRO A 159 -4.79 12.08 12.87
N ASN A 160 -4.21 12.64 13.97
CA ASN A 160 -4.92 13.49 14.90
C ASN A 160 -4.95 14.98 14.49
N GLN A 161 -4.27 15.32 13.40
CA GLN A 161 -4.23 16.70 12.90
C GLN A 161 -5.40 16.94 11.93
N ALA A 162 -5.78 18.19 11.76
CA ALA A 162 -6.62 18.58 10.65
C ALA A 162 -5.75 18.60 9.38
N GLY A 163 -6.05 17.75 8.43
CA GLY A 163 -5.25 17.63 7.23
C GLY A 163 -6.07 17.61 5.95
N THR A 164 -5.38 17.88 4.84
CA THR A 164 -5.98 17.98 3.50
C THR A 164 -5.29 17.09 2.46
N TYR A 165 -4.15 16.47 2.82
CA TYR A 165 -3.45 15.54 1.94
C TYR A 165 -3.96 14.12 2.15
N TYR A 166 -4.86 13.66 1.29
CA TYR A 166 -5.46 12.32 1.34
C TYR A 166 -4.63 11.33 0.54
N SER A 167 -3.45 10.95 1.07
CA SER A 167 -2.56 10.02 0.36
C SER A 167 -3.24 8.69 0.04
N GLY A 168 -3.31 8.33 -1.23
CA GLY A 168 -3.83 7.05 -1.68
C GLY A 168 -2.93 5.86 -1.31
N GLY A 169 -1.63 6.12 -1.05
CA GLY A 169 -0.64 5.10 -0.71
C GLY A 169 -0.40 4.90 0.78
N ALA A 170 -0.61 5.93 1.62
CA ALA A 170 -0.17 5.88 3.02
C ALA A 170 -1.06 6.68 3.99
N GLY A 171 -2.20 7.21 3.55
CA GLY A 171 -2.99 8.18 4.33
C GLY A 171 -3.94 7.57 5.36
N LEU A 172 -4.32 6.31 5.23
CA LEU A 172 -5.37 5.73 6.05
C LEU A 172 -4.85 5.21 7.40
N SER A 173 -5.64 5.47 8.44
CA SER A 173 -5.57 4.80 9.75
C SER A 173 -6.86 4.03 9.97
N GLY A 174 -6.78 2.84 10.54
CA GLY A 174 -7.94 1.99 10.74
C GLY A 174 -7.69 0.90 11.77
N THR A 175 -8.72 0.14 12.10
CA THR A 175 -8.63 -1.02 12.98
C THR A 175 -8.40 -2.32 12.22
N LEU A 176 -7.88 -3.32 12.91
CA LEU A 176 -7.83 -4.71 12.41
C LEU A 176 -9.20 -5.18 11.92
N TYR A 177 -10.24 -4.85 12.69
CA TYR A 177 -11.60 -5.30 12.41
C TYR A 177 -12.13 -4.70 11.11
N ASP A 178 -12.01 -3.40 10.90
CA ASP A 178 -12.44 -2.73 9.67
C ASP A 178 -11.72 -3.31 8.45
N TYR A 179 -10.40 -3.49 8.57
CA TYR A 179 -9.63 -4.02 7.45
C TYR A 179 -9.93 -5.50 7.18
N ALA A 180 -10.24 -6.29 8.23
CA ALA A 180 -10.71 -7.67 8.07
C ALA A 180 -12.04 -7.75 7.31
N ILE A 181 -12.97 -6.81 7.55
CA ILE A 181 -14.22 -6.70 6.79
C ILE A 181 -13.94 -6.49 5.29
N PHE A 182 -13.04 -5.56 4.97
CA PHE A 182 -12.63 -5.31 3.58
C PHE A 182 -12.01 -6.55 2.91
N LEU A 183 -11.10 -7.22 3.60
CA LEU A 183 -10.48 -8.44 3.10
C LEU A 183 -11.47 -9.60 2.98
N GLN A 184 -12.39 -9.72 3.92
CA GLN A 184 -13.47 -10.73 3.86
C GLN A 184 -14.41 -10.47 2.68
N MET A 185 -14.71 -9.21 2.37
CA MET A 185 -15.48 -8.83 1.18
C MET A 185 -14.78 -9.33 -0.09
N LEU A 186 -13.45 -9.19 -0.20
CA LEU A 186 -12.68 -9.72 -1.31
C LEU A 186 -12.68 -11.25 -1.34
N LEU A 187 -12.48 -11.92 -0.20
CA LEU A 187 -12.52 -13.38 -0.10
C LEU A 187 -13.88 -13.94 -0.54
N ASN A 188 -14.96 -13.23 -0.24
CA ASN A 188 -16.31 -13.59 -0.64
C ASN A 188 -16.64 -13.23 -2.12
N GLY A 189 -15.64 -12.92 -2.94
CA GLY A 189 -15.86 -12.56 -4.35
C GLY A 189 -16.57 -11.23 -4.55
N GLY A 190 -16.35 -10.26 -3.65
CA GLY A 190 -16.85 -8.90 -3.75
C GLY A 190 -18.17 -8.63 -3.04
N GLU A 191 -18.55 -9.49 -2.09
CA GLU A 191 -19.79 -9.36 -1.33
C GLU A 191 -19.55 -9.39 0.17
N TYR A 192 -20.27 -8.57 0.92
CA TYR A 192 -20.26 -8.56 2.39
C TYR A 192 -21.59 -8.06 2.94
N GLY A 193 -22.09 -8.72 4.00
CA GLY A 193 -23.36 -8.34 4.64
C GLY A 193 -24.58 -8.34 3.70
N GLY A 194 -24.59 -9.22 2.71
CA GLY A 194 -25.66 -9.29 1.70
C GLY A 194 -25.61 -8.18 0.64
N LYS A 195 -24.57 -7.36 0.63
CA LYS A 195 -24.36 -6.29 -0.36
C LYS A 195 -23.19 -6.65 -1.28
N ARG A 196 -23.36 -6.39 -2.58
CA ARG A 196 -22.30 -6.56 -3.58
C ARG A 196 -21.61 -5.24 -3.83
N PHE A 197 -20.29 -5.22 -3.63
CA PHE A 197 -19.40 -4.08 -3.85
C PHE A 197 -18.64 -4.22 -5.18
N LEU A 198 -18.22 -5.44 -5.50
CA LEU A 198 -17.45 -5.75 -6.70
C LEU A 198 -18.03 -7.01 -7.36
N SER A 199 -17.87 -7.13 -8.67
CA SER A 199 -18.16 -8.39 -9.35
C SER A 199 -17.08 -9.44 -9.01
N PRO A 200 -17.42 -10.75 -9.03
CA PRO A 200 -16.42 -11.80 -8.86
C PRO A 200 -15.27 -11.71 -9.88
N THR A 201 -15.57 -11.30 -11.11
CA THR A 201 -14.56 -11.07 -12.15
C THR A 201 -13.62 -9.94 -11.77
N THR A 202 -14.13 -8.83 -11.22
CA THR A 202 -13.29 -7.72 -10.73
C THR A 202 -12.37 -8.17 -9.60
N VAL A 203 -12.90 -8.91 -8.62
CA VAL A 203 -12.09 -9.47 -7.52
C VAL A 203 -10.99 -10.37 -8.08
N ARG A 204 -11.30 -11.27 -9.01
CA ARG A 204 -10.31 -12.12 -9.67
C ARG A 204 -9.21 -11.29 -10.35
N LEU A 205 -9.55 -10.21 -11.06
CA LEU A 205 -8.56 -9.33 -11.67
C LEU A 205 -7.66 -8.67 -10.62
N ILE A 206 -8.22 -8.24 -9.50
CA ILE A 206 -7.48 -7.61 -8.39
C ILE A 206 -6.47 -8.59 -7.78
N THR A 207 -6.86 -9.85 -7.60
CA THR A 207 -6.15 -10.86 -6.80
C THR A 207 -5.38 -11.89 -7.64
N THR A 208 -5.15 -11.63 -8.92
CA THR A 208 -4.32 -12.48 -9.80
C THR A 208 -3.19 -11.69 -10.41
N ASN A 209 -2.18 -12.40 -10.94
CA ASN A 209 -1.03 -11.78 -11.60
C ASN A 209 -1.44 -10.82 -12.74
N GLN A 210 -1.07 -9.55 -12.61
CA GLN A 210 -1.33 -8.49 -13.59
C GLN A 210 -0.05 -7.88 -14.17
N ILE A 211 1.13 -8.39 -13.76
CA ILE A 211 2.45 -7.93 -14.23
C ILE A 211 3.15 -8.92 -15.18
N GLY A 212 2.45 -10.00 -15.55
CA GLY A 212 2.98 -11.01 -16.48
C GLY A 212 4.27 -11.65 -15.96
N ASP A 213 5.33 -11.60 -16.79
CA ASP A 213 6.64 -12.18 -16.43
C ASP A 213 7.45 -11.33 -15.45
N LEU A 214 7.08 -10.08 -15.22
CA LEU A 214 7.72 -9.26 -14.20
C LEU A 214 7.49 -9.85 -12.80
N ASN A 215 8.37 -9.48 -11.86
CA ASN A 215 8.31 -9.96 -10.49
C ASN A 215 8.35 -8.82 -9.49
N GLN A 216 7.64 -9.01 -8.38
CA GLN A 216 7.76 -8.25 -7.15
C GLN A 216 8.53 -9.13 -6.14
N GLY A 217 9.86 -9.02 -6.13
CA GLY A 217 10.70 -9.98 -5.41
C GLY A 217 10.57 -11.39 -5.98
N GLN A 218 10.09 -12.34 -5.17
CA GLN A 218 9.79 -13.71 -5.60
C GLN A 218 8.32 -13.91 -5.98
N ASN A 219 7.48 -12.91 -5.70
CA ASN A 219 6.04 -12.93 -5.94
C ASN A 219 5.66 -12.28 -7.26
N LYS A 220 4.39 -12.39 -7.59
CA LYS A 220 3.71 -11.62 -8.62
C LYS A 220 2.97 -10.44 -8.00
N PHE A 221 2.29 -9.64 -8.82
CA PHE A 221 1.50 -8.50 -8.34
C PHE A 221 0.17 -8.42 -9.08
N GLY A 222 -0.90 -8.21 -8.31
CA GLY A 222 -2.24 -7.96 -8.81
C GLY A 222 -2.51 -6.46 -8.98
N LEU A 223 -3.76 -6.05 -8.78
CA LEU A 223 -4.11 -4.63 -8.75
C LEU A 223 -4.10 -4.13 -7.30
N GLY A 224 -2.89 -3.86 -6.78
CA GLY A 224 -2.67 -3.34 -5.43
C GLY A 224 -2.26 -4.39 -4.37
N PHE A 225 -2.10 -5.68 -4.75
CA PHE A 225 -1.68 -6.75 -3.85
C PHE A 225 -0.50 -7.54 -4.42
N SER A 226 0.41 -7.95 -3.55
CA SER A 226 1.37 -9.01 -3.83
C SER A 226 0.62 -10.33 -3.95
N ILE A 227 0.99 -11.16 -4.92
CA ILE A 227 0.39 -12.47 -5.18
C ILE A 227 1.44 -13.54 -4.94
N THR A 228 1.19 -14.42 -3.98
CA THR A 228 2.10 -15.53 -3.64
C THR A 228 2.34 -16.41 -4.87
N SER A 229 3.58 -16.54 -5.29
CA SER A 229 3.98 -17.42 -6.37
C SER A 229 4.17 -18.85 -5.88
N GLU A 230 4.18 -19.82 -6.80
CA GLU A 230 4.56 -21.22 -6.51
C GLU A 230 5.88 -21.31 -5.72
N LYS A 231 6.89 -20.53 -6.14
CA LYS A 231 8.21 -20.50 -5.47
C LYS A 231 8.13 -20.01 -4.03
N SER A 232 7.26 -19.05 -3.73
CA SER A 232 7.05 -18.55 -2.36
C SER A 232 6.23 -19.53 -1.55
N ALA A 233 5.19 -20.13 -2.12
CA ALA A 233 4.36 -21.16 -1.49
C ALA A 233 5.16 -22.43 -1.10
N ALA A 234 6.21 -22.77 -1.84
CA ALA A 234 7.09 -23.87 -1.49
C ALA A 234 7.93 -23.65 -0.20
N ARG A 235 7.97 -22.43 0.33
CA ARG A 235 8.79 -22.04 1.49
C ARG A 235 8.00 -21.77 2.77
N LEU A 236 6.76 -21.35 2.61
CA LEU A 236 5.86 -20.95 3.69
C LEU A 236 4.53 -21.69 3.54
N PRO A 237 3.81 -21.95 4.63
CA PRO A 237 2.55 -22.70 4.58
C PRO A 237 1.38 -21.86 4.05
N VAL A 238 1.65 -21.03 3.03
CA VAL A 238 0.68 -20.15 2.38
C VAL A 238 0.43 -20.69 0.99
N SER A 239 -0.82 -20.76 0.55
CA SER A 239 -1.15 -21.27 -0.78
C SER A 239 -0.64 -20.36 -1.90
N GLU A 240 -0.26 -20.93 -3.03
CA GLU A 240 -0.10 -20.19 -4.27
C GLU A 240 -1.41 -19.43 -4.60
N GLY A 241 -1.30 -18.18 -5.03
CA GLY A 241 -2.44 -17.32 -5.30
C GLY A 241 -3.00 -16.59 -4.08
N ALA A 242 -2.50 -16.87 -2.86
CA ALA A 242 -2.78 -16.00 -1.72
C ALA A 242 -2.27 -14.60 -1.99
N PHE A 243 -2.96 -13.58 -1.47
CA PHE A 243 -2.59 -12.18 -1.70
C PHE A 243 -2.37 -11.43 -0.40
N ASP A 244 -1.39 -10.55 -0.40
CA ASP A 244 -0.95 -9.85 0.79
C ASP A 244 -0.46 -8.42 0.49
N TRP A 245 -0.26 -7.65 1.55
CA TRP A 245 0.57 -6.46 1.58
C TRP A 245 0.85 -6.08 3.04
N GLY A 246 1.45 -4.90 3.24
CA GLY A 246 1.74 -4.37 4.56
C GLY A 246 1.78 -2.86 4.60
N GLY A 247 1.83 -2.30 5.80
CA GLY A 247 1.95 -0.87 6.05
C GLY A 247 3.32 -0.47 6.60
N PHE A 248 3.67 0.79 6.40
CA PHE A 248 4.98 1.34 6.78
C PHE A 248 5.32 1.17 8.26
N PHE A 249 4.31 1.24 9.14
CA PHE A 249 4.51 1.11 10.59
C PHE A 249 4.42 -0.33 11.12
N GLY A 250 4.46 -1.34 10.23
CA GLY A 250 4.56 -2.75 10.62
C GLY A 250 3.23 -3.50 10.66
N THR A 251 2.19 -2.99 10.00
CA THR A 251 0.97 -3.77 9.76
C THR A 251 1.19 -4.76 8.64
N THR A 252 0.63 -5.96 8.74
CA THR A 252 0.64 -6.98 7.69
C THR A 252 -0.67 -7.74 7.68
N TYR A 253 -1.01 -8.28 6.52
CA TYR A 253 -2.16 -9.14 6.32
C TYR A 253 -1.94 -10.07 5.12
N TRP A 254 -2.67 -11.16 5.09
CA TRP A 254 -2.86 -11.95 3.89
C TRP A 254 -4.26 -12.55 3.83
N VAL A 255 -4.67 -12.86 2.62
CA VAL A 255 -5.87 -13.64 2.33
C VAL A 255 -5.45 -14.86 1.54
N ASP A 256 -5.87 -16.04 2.00
CA ASP A 256 -5.68 -17.29 1.31
C ASP A 256 -7.04 -17.82 0.82
N PRO A 257 -7.37 -17.62 -0.45
CA PRO A 257 -8.67 -18.05 -0.99
C PRO A 257 -8.85 -19.58 -1.00
N LYS A 258 -7.74 -20.33 -1.10
CA LYS A 258 -7.78 -21.79 -1.11
C LYS A 258 -8.15 -22.34 0.27
N GLU A 259 -7.56 -21.81 1.32
CA GLU A 259 -7.83 -22.21 2.70
C GLU A 259 -8.95 -21.38 3.35
N LYS A 260 -9.50 -20.39 2.65
CA LYS A 260 -10.55 -19.48 3.12
C LYS A 260 -10.15 -18.71 4.39
N ILE A 261 -8.90 -18.25 4.43
CA ILE A 261 -8.32 -17.53 5.55
C ILE A 261 -8.22 -16.04 5.24
N VAL A 262 -8.57 -15.22 6.21
CA VAL A 262 -8.19 -13.81 6.33
C VAL A 262 -7.38 -13.67 7.62
N ALA A 263 -6.12 -13.26 7.52
CA ALA A 263 -5.25 -13.09 8.67
C ALA A 263 -4.58 -11.73 8.68
N LEU A 264 -4.53 -11.09 9.83
CA LEU A 264 -3.94 -9.77 10.04
C LEU A 264 -3.08 -9.78 11.30
N LEU A 265 -1.93 -9.12 11.22
CA LEU A 265 -1.07 -8.81 12.36
C LEU A 265 -0.70 -7.32 12.30
N TYR A 266 -1.15 -6.54 13.26
CA TYR A 266 -0.82 -5.12 13.35
C TYR A 266 0.17 -4.89 14.48
N THR A 267 1.44 -4.68 14.12
CA THR A 267 2.41 -4.06 15.00
C THR A 267 2.51 -2.57 14.65
N GLN A 268 3.06 -1.78 15.55
CA GLN A 268 3.29 -0.35 15.32
C GLN A 268 4.73 -0.03 15.71
N LYS A 269 5.68 -0.66 14.98
CA LYS A 269 7.12 -0.52 15.24
C LYS A 269 7.91 -0.48 13.94
N VAL A 270 8.73 0.58 13.78
CA VAL A 270 9.60 0.78 12.62
C VAL A 270 10.88 1.54 13.00
N PRO A 271 12.09 1.06 12.63
CA PRO A 271 12.34 -0.27 12.08
C PRO A 271 12.04 -1.38 13.09
N ASN A 272 11.91 -2.61 12.61
CA ASN A 272 11.72 -3.78 13.43
C ASN A 272 12.84 -4.80 13.14
N SER A 273 13.72 -5.05 14.11
CA SER A 273 14.83 -6.02 13.98
C SER A 273 14.37 -7.49 13.97
N PHE A 274 13.11 -7.77 14.35
CA PHE A 274 12.50 -9.10 14.27
C PHE A 274 11.87 -9.29 12.89
N GLY A 275 12.71 -9.36 11.84
CA GLY A 275 12.27 -9.48 10.45
C GLY A 275 11.51 -10.76 10.13
N ASP A 276 11.58 -11.78 10.95
CA ASP A 276 10.91 -13.08 10.82
C ASP A 276 9.52 -13.13 11.52
N LEU A 277 9.10 -12.07 12.17
CA LEU A 277 7.83 -12.02 12.92
C LEU A 277 6.63 -12.43 12.06
N ASN A 278 6.55 -11.89 10.86
CA ASN A 278 5.43 -12.16 9.95
C ASN A 278 5.41 -13.63 9.49
N ASP A 279 6.58 -14.21 9.21
CA ASP A 279 6.69 -15.61 8.80
C ASP A 279 6.36 -16.55 9.95
N LYS A 280 6.81 -16.25 11.17
CA LYS A 280 6.43 -16.99 12.38
C LYS A 280 4.93 -16.94 12.62
N PHE A 281 4.32 -15.77 12.47
CA PHE A 281 2.87 -15.64 12.62
C PHE A 281 2.12 -16.46 11.57
N ARG A 282 2.56 -16.45 10.32
CA ARG A 282 2.00 -17.30 9.26
C ARG A 282 2.07 -18.77 9.63
N VAL A 283 3.23 -19.25 10.03
CA VAL A 283 3.41 -20.65 10.45
C VAL A 283 2.44 -21.01 11.57
N LEU A 284 2.31 -20.19 12.60
CA LEU A 284 1.40 -20.45 13.73
C LEU A 284 -0.07 -20.48 13.31
N VAL A 285 -0.50 -19.58 12.40
CA VAL A 285 -1.89 -19.59 11.88
C VAL A 285 -2.17 -20.91 11.15
N TYR A 286 -1.28 -21.34 10.25
CA TYR A 286 -1.50 -22.59 9.49
C TYR A 286 -1.35 -23.83 10.35
N GLN A 287 -0.54 -23.82 11.42
CA GLN A 287 -0.48 -24.91 12.40
C GLN A 287 -1.79 -25.12 13.17
N ALA A 288 -2.62 -24.08 13.29
CA ALA A 288 -3.93 -24.18 13.95
C ALA A 288 -5.01 -24.81 13.07
N ILE A 289 -4.72 -25.06 11.79
CA ILE A 289 -5.68 -25.64 10.83
C ILE A 289 -5.60 -27.16 10.97
N THR A 290 -6.70 -27.77 11.39
CA THR A 290 -6.79 -29.23 11.57
C THR A 290 -7.25 -29.96 10.31
N GLU A 291 -7.98 -29.26 9.42
CA GLU A 291 -8.48 -29.79 8.16
C GLU A 291 -8.23 -28.79 7.04
N MET A 292 -7.45 -29.17 6.04
CA MET A 292 -7.26 -28.34 4.85
C MET A 292 -8.43 -28.51 3.88
N ASN A 293 -8.85 -27.41 3.24
CA ASN A 293 -9.86 -27.48 2.20
C ASN A 293 -9.37 -28.33 1.04
N ARG A 294 -9.82 -29.57 0.96
CA ARG A 294 -9.46 -30.56 -0.07
C ARG A 294 -10.27 -30.42 -1.36
N ALA A 295 -11.04 -29.35 -1.51
CA ALA A 295 -11.74 -29.09 -2.77
C ALA A 295 -10.70 -28.79 -3.86
N ASP A 296 -10.64 -29.71 -4.84
CA ASP A 296 -9.82 -29.69 -6.05
C ASP A 296 -8.39 -30.30 -5.92
N ARG A 297 -8.35 -31.62 -5.79
CA ARG A 297 -7.28 -32.42 -6.38
C ARG A 297 -7.73 -32.97 -7.74
#